data_834387872d081c29b7e283cb76b46856
#
_entry.id   834387872d081c29b7e283cb76b46856
#
_cell.length_a   1.000
_cell.length_b   1.000
_cell.length_c   1.000
_cell.angle_alpha   90.00
_cell.angle_beta   90.00
_cell.angle_gamma   90.00
#
_symmetry.space_group_name_H-M   'P 1'
#
loop_
_entity.id
_entity.type
_entity.pdbx_description
1 polymer ?
#
loop_
_entity_poly.entity_id
_entity_poly.type
_entity_poly.pdbx_seq_one_letter_code
_entity_poly.pdbx_strand_id
1 'polypeptide(L)'
;IFKSMAQYEYTLPAEWEPQCGVMLTWPNPDTDWKPYINEIMSTYLTLSKVIASRERLVVAAKDAEEVEALLRASLTEAEMTMVTVVECDLNDTWARDHGPITLRNVLDGSLKLLDFKFNGWGEKFEWHKDNDITKSLFKHGVFAASLESHDDFVLEGGSIESDGKGTVFTTAQC
;
A
#
# COMPACT_ATOMS: atom_id res chain seq x y z
N ILE A 1 1.61 6.41 -43.90
CA ILE A 1 0.50 6.16 -42.97
C ILE A 1 1.11 6.08 -41.58
N PHE A 2 1.19 7.20 -40.89
CA PHE A 2 1.59 7.20 -39.46
C PHE A 2 0.39 6.70 -38.67
N LYS A 3 0.43 5.46 -38.20
CA LYS A 3 -0.43 5.06 -37.07
C LYS A 3 0.02 5.90 -35.86
N SER A 4 -0.82 6.82 -35.41
CA SER A 4 -0.69 7.44 -34.12
C SER A 4 -0.53 6.30 -33.11
N MET A 5 0.65 6.14 -32.52
CA MET A 5 0.79 5.37 -31.30
C MET A 5 -0.12 6.07 -30.28
N ALA A 6 -1.16 5.41 -29.81
CA ALA A 6 -1.94 5.89 -28.70
C ALA A 6 -0.95 6.11 -27.56
N GLN A 7 -0.66 7.37 -27.27
CA GLN A 7 0.23 7.73 -26.17
C GLN A 7 -0.59 7.45 -24.90
N TYR A 8 -0.24 6.38 -24.20
CA TYR A 8 -0.87 6.08 -22.93
C TYR A 8 -0.57 7.23 -21.98
N GLU A 9 -1.62 7.78 -21.38
CA GLU A 9 -1.50 8.90 -20.44
C GLU A 9 -0.83 8.46 -19.15
N TYR A 10 -1.04 7.20 -18.74
CA TYR A 10 -0.54 6.63 -17.52
C TYR A 10 0.37 5.43 -17.75
N THR A 11 1.36 5.25 -16.88
CA THR A 11 2.23 4.07 -16.84
C THR A 11 2.28 3.50 -15.45
N LEU A 12 2.42 2.17 -15.35
CA LEU A 12 2.78 1.50 -14.10
C LEU A 12 4.30 1.57 -13.96
N PRO A 13 4.83 2.32 -12.96
CA PRO A 13 6.28 2.41 -12.75
C PRO A 13 6.88 1.05 -12.42
N ALA A 14 8.15 0.85 -12.75
CA ALA A 14 8.90 -0.29 -12.27
C ALA A 14 9.25 -0.12 -10.79
N GLU A 15 9.44 -1.21 -10.04
CA GLU A 15 9.71 -1.17 -8.60
C GLU A 15 11.01 -0.44 -8.23
N TRP A 16 11.97 -0.33 -9.14
CA TRP A 16 13.23 0.42 -8.94
C TRP A 16 13.14 1.91 -9.27
N GLU A 17 11.97 2.40 -9.71
CA GLU A 17 11.77 3.83 -9.94
C GLU A 17 11.59 4.58 -8.61
N PRO A 18 11.91 5.90 -8.58
CA PRO A 18 11.68 6.71 -7.39
C PRO A 18 10.23 6.65 -6.94
N GLN A 19 10.02 6.40 -5.64
CA GLN A 19 8.70 6.36 -5.01
C GLN A 19 8.53 7.54 -4.04
N CYS A 20 7.32 7.86 -3.66
CA CYS A 20 6.99 8.98 -2.78
C CYS A 20 6.61 8.55 -1.35
N GLY A 21 6.48 7.27 -1.11
CA GLY A 21 6.14 6.72 0.20
C GLY A 21 5.85 5.23 0.17
N VAL A 22 5.82 4.64 1.36
CA VAL A 22 5.53 3.23 1.60
C VAL A 22 4.29 3.13 2.48
N MET A 23 3.43 2.16 2.21
CA MET A 23 2.28 1.80 3.04
C MET A 23 2.59 0.52 3.82
N LEU A 24 2.28 0.52 5.10
CA LEU A 24 2.30 -0.65 5.97
C LEU A 24 0.90 -0.86 6.59
N THR A 25 0.52 -2.11 6.77
CA THR A 25 -0.62 -2.51 7.60
C THR A 25 -0.09 -3.11 8.88
N TRP A 26 -0.44 -2.50 10.02
CA TRP A 26 0.19 -2.79 11.29
C TRP A 26 -0.27 -4.12 11.88
N PRO A 27 0.66 -4.99 12.35
CA PRO A 27 0.31 -6.25 12.97
C PRO A 27 -0.46 -6.03 14.28
N ASN A 28 -1.40 -6.91 14.58
CA ASN A 28 -2.16 -6.89 15.82
C ASN A 28 -2.37 -8.31 16.37
N PRO A 29 -2.69 -8.46 17.66
CA PRO A 29 -2.79 -9.76 18.30
C PRO A 29 -4.02 -10.58 17.92
N ASP A 30 -4.94 -10.04 17.12
CA ASP A 30 -6.13 -10.77 16.64
C ASP A 30 -5.88 -11.49 15.31
N THR A 31 -4.63 -11.53 14.85
CA THR A 31 -4.18 -12.18 13.62
C THR A 31 -3.27 -13.38 13.92
N ASP A 32 -2.83 -14.06 12.88
CA ASP A 32 -1.87 -15.17 12.97
C ASP A 32 -0.49 -14.73 13.53
N TRP A 33 -0.25 -13.41 13.64
CA TRP A 33 0.93 -12.86 14.31
C TRP A 33 0.91 -12.98 15.84
N LYS A 34 -0.23 -13.34 16.44
CA LYS A 34 -0.38 -13.44 17.89
C LYS A 34 0.77 -14.18 18.61
N PRO A 35 1.26 -15.34 18.15
CA PRO A 35 2.38 -16.03 18.79
C PRO A 35 3.72 -15.30 18.70
N TYR A 36 3.86 -14.38 17.73
CA TYR A 36 5.10 -13.69 17.37
C TYR A 36 4.95 -12.17 17.47
N ILE A 37 3.94 -11.70 18.21
CA ILE A 37 3.56 -10.27 18.18
C ILE A 37 4.72 -9.36 18.59
N ASN A 38 5.51 -9.73 19.59
CA ASN A 38 6.62 -8.92 20.07
C ASN A 38 7.75 -8.81 19.03
N GLU A 39 8.05 -9.90 18.36
CA GLU A 39 9.09 -9.98 17.34
C GLU A 39 8.68 -9.19 16.11
N ILE A 40 7.44 -9.35 15.63
CA ILE A 40 6.95 -8.62 14.47
C ILE A 40 6.80 -7.12 14.76
N MET A 41 6.36 -6.74 15.95
CA MET A 41 6.30 -5.33 16.37
C MET A 41 7.69 -4.69 16.36
N SER A 42 8.72 -5.37 16.88
CA SER A 42 10.11 -4.90 16.82
C SER A 42 10.59 -4.70 15.37
N THR A 43 10.23 -5.62 14.49
CA THR A 43 10.53 -5.53 13.06
C THR A 43 9.84 -4.32 12.42
N TYR A 44 8.55 -4.11 12.69
CA TYR A 44 7.79 -2.99 12.14
C TYR A 44 8.27 -1.64 12.66
N LEU A 45 8.67 -1.53 13.92
CA LEU A 45 9.32 -0.31 14.45
C LEU A 45 10.65 -0.02 13.72
N THR A 46 11.45 -1.05 13.46
CA THR A 46 12.70 -0.91 12.70
C THR A 46 12.44 -0.49 11.25
N LEU A 47 11.48 -1.13 10.56
CA LEU A 47 11.05 -0.76 9.21
C LEU A 47 10.56 0.68 9.17
N SER A 48 9.70 1.07 10.11
CA SER A 48 9.14 2.42 10.19
C SER A 48 10.23 3.47 10.31
N LYS A 49 11.23 3.23 11.15
CA LYS A 49 12.39 4.13 11.30
C LYS A 49 13.19 4.24 10.01
N VAL A 50 13.50 3.11 9.37
CA VAL A 50 14.28 3.09 8.12
C VAL A 50 13.54 3.81 7.00
N ILE A 51 12.24 3.60 6.86
CA ILE A 51 11.40 4.24 5.84
C ILE A 51 11.28 5.74 6.14
N ALA A 52 10.84 6.10 7.35
CA ALA A 52 10.59 7.50 7.72
C ALA A 52 11.86 8.38 7.67
N SER A 53 13.06 7.78 7.77
CA SER A 53 14.33 8.49 7.57
C SER A 53 14.60 8.87 6.11
N ARG A 54 13.80 8.40 5.14
CA ARG A 54 14.03 8.58 3.70
C ARG A 54 12.81 9.09 2.94
N GLU A 55 11.62 8.62 3.29
CA GLU A 55 10.40 8.88 2.56
C GLU A 55 9.17 8.79 3.47
N ARG A 56 8.00 9.12 2.93
CA ARG A 56 6.76 9.06 3.70
C ARG A 56 6.38 7.63 4.05
N LEU A 57 5.88 7.45 5.26
CA LEU A 57 5.31 6.22 5.75
C LEU A 57 3.82 6.42 6.07
N VAL A 58 2.99 5.62 5.45
CA VAL A 58 1.55 5.52 5.76
C VAL A 58 1.32 4.20 6.49
N VAL A 59 0.66 4.26 7.63
CA VAL A 59 0.36 3.10 8.45
C VAL A 59 -1.16 2.99 8.63
N ALA A 60 -1.73 1.89 8.16
CA ALA A 60 -3.07 1.48 8.51
C ALA A 60 -2.99 0.63 9.78
N ALA A 61 -3.72 1.00 10.83
CA ALA A 61 -3.66 0.34 12.13
C ALA A 61 -5.05 0.17 12.74
N LYS A 62 -5.26 -0.91 13.49
CA LYS A 62 -6.52 -1.15 14.20
C LYS A 62 -6.72 -0.18 15.37
N ASP A 63 -5.63 0.20 16.03
CA ASP A 63 -5.57 1.22 17.07
C ASP A 63 -4.48 2.22 16.69
N ALA A 64 -4.90 3.32 16.08
CA ALA A 64 -3.98 4.35 15.58
C ALA A 64 -3.28 5.08 16.72
N GLU A 65 -3.95 5.29 17.87
CA GLU A 65 -3.38 6.00 19.03
C GLU A 65 -2.25 5.18 19.65
N GLU A 66 -2.46 3.87 19.86
CA GLU A 66 -1.44 2.97 20.37
C GLU A 66 -0.22 2.93 19.46
N VAL A 67 -0.43 2.75 18.14
CA VAL A 67 0.65 2.65 17.16
C VAL A 67 1.42 3.97 17.05
N GLU A 68 0.73 5.10 17.06
CA GLU A 68 1.39 6.41 17.05
C GLU A 68 2.24 6.63 18.29
N ALA A 69 1.77 6.20 19.46
CA ALA A 69 2.55 6.27 20.72
C ALA A 69 3.82 5.39 20.66
N LEU A 70 3.73 4.18 20.10
CA LEU A 70 4.88 3.29 19.90
C LEU A 70 5.91 3.89 18.95
N LEU A 71 5.43 4.47 17.83
CA LEU A 71 6.29 5.13 16.84
C LEU A 71 6.98 6.36 17.44
N ARG A 72 6.27 7.21 18.18
CA ARG A 72 6.85 8.37 18.89
C ARG A 72 7.91 8.00 19.92
N ALA A 73 7.78 6.84 20.54
CA ALA A 73 8.79 6.33 21.48
C ALA A 73 10.06 5.82 20.79
N SER A 74 9.98 5.50 19.50
CA SER A 74 11.05 4.82 18.74
C SER A 74 11.70 5.70 17.66
N LEU A 75 10.99 6.69 17.13
CA LEU A 75 11.41 7.59 16.07
C LEU A 75 11.75 8.97 16.62
N THR A 76 12.59 9.70 15.91
CA THR A 76 12.84 11.12 16.17
C THR A 76 11.64 11.98 15.75
N GLU A 77 11.56 13.22 16.27
CA GLU A 77 10.52 14.16 15.85
C GLU A 77 10.55 14.42 14.33
N ALA A 78 11.74 14.52 13.74
CA ALA A 78 11.89 14.69 12.29
C ALA A 78 11.35 13.49 11.49
N GLU A 79 11.66 12.27 11.91
CA GLU A 79 11.11 11.05 11.29
C GLU A 79 9.58 10.99 11.47
N MET A 80 9.05 11.38 12.63
CA MET A 80 7.59 11.41 12.85
C MET A 80 6.84 12.39 11.93
N THR A 81 7.48 13.45 11.44
CA THR A 81 6.86 14.32 10.42
C THR A 81 6.61 13.62 9.09
N MET A 82 7.28 12.49 8.84
CA MET A 82 7.13 11.68 7.64
C MET A 82 6.09 10.57 7.80
N VAL A 83 5.54 10.38 9.00
CA VAL A 83 4.62 9.29 9.32
C VAL A 83 3.18 9.80 9.39
N THR A 84 2.27 9.03 8.80
CA THR A 84 0.82 9.21 8.95
C THR A 84 0.24 7.87 9.40
N VAL A 85 -0.40 7.83 10.57
CA VAL A 85 -1.12 6.67 11.06
C VAL A 85 -2.61 6.92 10.91
N VAL A 86 -3.33 5.94 10.38
CA VAL A 86 -4.79 6.01 10.18
C VAL A 86 -5.44 4.78 10.79
N GLU A 87 -6.49 5.01 11.56
CA GLU A 87 -7.30 3.92 12.09
C GLU A 87 -8.09 3.25 10.96
N CYS A 88 -7.90 1.95 10.82
CA CYS A 88 -8.56 1.11 9.85
C CYS A 88 -8.92 -0.24 10.46
N ASP A 89 -10.11 -0.73 10.18
CA ASP A 89 -10.38 -2.16 10.34
C ASP A 89 -9.48 -2.94 9.37
N LEU A 90 -8.89 -4.02 9.84
CA LEU A 90 -7.99 -4.86 9.06
C LEU A 90 -8.08 -6.33 9.48
N ASN A 91 -7.75 -7.24 8.56
CA ASN A 91 -7.67 -8.67 8.83
C ASN A 91 -6.22 -9.11 9.03
N ASP A 92 -5.25 -8.60 8.21
CA ASP A 92 -3.84 -9.00 8.28
C ASP A 92 -2.92 -7.88 7.74
N THR A 93 -1.64 -8.18 7.53
CA THR A 93 -0.55 -7.22 7.29
C THR A 93 -0.10 -7.12 5.82
N TRP A 94 -0.77 -7.75 4.89
CA TRP A 94 -0.32 -7.97 3.52
C TRP A 94 -0.59 -6.77 2.60
N ALA A 95 -0.03 -5.61 2.96
CA ALA A 95 -0.21 -4.35 2.24
C ALA A 95 0.19 -4.43 0.75
N ARG A 96 1.14 -5.29 0.37
CA ARG A 96 1.53 -5.52 -1.02
C ARG A 96 0.36 -6.04 -1.85
N ASP A 97 -0.50 -6.88 -1.26
CA ASP A 97 -1.54 -7.59 -2.00
C ASP A 97 -2.86 -6.82 -2.01
N HIS A 98 -3.24 -6.18 -0.90
CA HIS A 98 -4.48 -5.41 -0.81
C HIS A 98 -4.31 -3.90 -1.08
N GLY A 99 -3.07 -3.40 -1.16
CA GLY A 99 -2.81 -2.00 -1.44
C GLY A 99 -3.11 -1.60 -2.90
N PRO A 100 -3.26 -0.31 -3.18
CA PRO A 100 -3.60 0.17 -4.52
C PRO A 100 -2.44 -0.01 -5.49
N ILE A 101 -2.77 -0.27 -6.75
CA ILE A 101 -1.80 -0.21 -7.85
C ILE A 101 -1.68 1.25 -8.29
N THR A 102 -0.49 1.82 -8.13
CA THR A 102 -0.27 3.23 -8.41
C THR A 102 0.24 3.45 -9.84
N LEU A 103 -0.50 4.18 -10.63
CA LEU A 103 -0.08 4.65 -11.94
C LEU A 103 0.44 6.09 -11.85
N ARG A 104 1.40 6.42 -12.73
CA ARG A 104 1.92 7.79 -12.90
C ARG A 104 1.57 8.32 -14.28
N ASN A 105 1.01 9.53 -14.35
CA ASN A 105 0.79 10.25 -15.59
C ASN A 105 2.15 10.64 -16.20
N VAL A 106 2.34 10.33 -17.47
CA VAL A 106 3.61 10.56 -18.17
C VAL A 106 3.84 12.02 -18.53
N LEU A 107 2.80 12.87 -18.50
CA LEU A 107 2.88 14.28 -18.91
C LEU A 107 3.15 15.19 -17.73
N ASP A 108 2.43 15.01 -16.62
CA ASP A 108 2.47 15.93 -15.47
C ASP A 108 2.92 15.26 -14.15
N GLY A 109 3.14 13.93 -14.17
CA GLY A 109 3.57 13.17 -12.99
C GLY A 109 2.47 12.93 -11.95
N SER A 110 1.22 13.33 -12.21
CA SER A 110 0.11 13.06 -11.30
C SER A 110 -0.11 11.57 -11.10
N LEU A 111 -0.61 11.19 -9.91
CA LEU A 111 -0.81 9.80 -9.54
C LEU A 111 -2.28 9.41 -9.63
N LYS A 112 -2.51 8.17 -10.05
CA LYS A 112 -3.81 7.51 -10.03
C LYS A 112 -3.66 6.18 -9.30
N LEU A 113 -4.50 5.95 -8.30
CA LEU A 113 -4.60 4.70 -7.58
C LEU A 113 -5.69 3.85 -8.21
N LEU A 114 -5.36 2.64 -8.63
CA LEU A 114 -6.31 1.62 -9.04
C LEU A 114 -6.57 0.72 -7.84
N ASP A 115 -7.81 0.69 -7.39
CA ASP A 115 -8.26 -0.08 -6.23
C ASP A 115 -8.97 -1.33 -6.72
N PHE A 116 -8.21 -2.42 -6.86
CA PHE A 116 -8.70 -3.73 -7.28
C PHE A 116 -9.26 -4.50 -6.10
N LYS A 117 -10.14 -5.46 -6.38
CA LYS A 117 -10.68 -6.34 -5.36
C LYS A 117 -9.59 -7.30 -4.87
N PHE A 118 -9.23 -7.19 -3.60
CA PHE A 118 -8.50 -8.23 -2.89
C PHE A 118 -9.49 -9.23 -2.29
N ASN A 119 -9.25 -10.53 -2.48
CA ASN A 119 -10.16 -11.58 -2.02
C ASN A 119 -9.48 -12.67 -1.15
N GLY A 120 -8.38 -12.32 -0.48
CA GLY A 120 -7.69 -13.25 0.42
C GLY A 120 -7.11 -14.48 -0.29
N TRP A 121 -6.52 -14.27 -1.46
CA TRP A 121 -5.89 -15.31 -2.30
C TRP A 121 -6.87 -16.43 -2.71
N GLY A 122 -8.03 -16.01 -3.21
CA GLY A 122 -9.09 -16.94 -3.59
C GLY A 122 -9.93 -17.42 -2.40
N GLU A 123 -10.27 -16.50 -1.50
CA GLU A 123 -11.13 -16.72 -0.33
C GLU A 123 -10.57 -17.75 0.68
N LYS A 124 -9.24 -17.88 0.74
CA LYS A 124 -8.58 -18.77 1.71
C LYS A 124 -8.52 -18.19 3.11
N PHE A 125 -8.55 -16.86 3.23
CA PHE A 125 -8.46 -16.12 4.48
C PHE A 125 -9.52 -15.02 4.51
N GLU A 126 -9.84 -14.51 5.69
CA GLU A 126 -10.66 -13.32 5.85
C GLU A 126 -9.98 -12.12 5.20
N TRP A 127 -10.71 -11.33 4.43
CA TRP A 127 -10.14 -10.30 3.57
C TRP A 127 -10.95 -9.00 3.46
N HIS A 128 -12.21 -9.02 3.87
CA HIS A 128 -13.14 -7.92 3.61
C HIS A 128 -12.64 -6.58 4.18
N LYS A 129 -12.04 -6.62 5.36
CA LYS A 129 -11.50 -5.41 6.01
C LYS A 129 -10.26 -4.91 5.28
N ASP A 130 -9.36 -5.81 4.88
CA ASP A 130 -8.15 -5.46 4.14
C ASP A 130 -8.49 -4.83 2.79
N ASN A 131 -9.51 -5.35 2.09
CA ASN A 131 -10.01 -4.81 0.83
C ASN A 131 -10.52 -3.37 0.95
N ASP A 132 -10.95 -2.93 2.12
CA ASP A 132 -11.47 -1.57 2.34
C ASP A 132 -10.41 -0.56 2.82
N ILE A 133 -9.17 -1.01 3.12
CA ILE A 133 -8.10 -0.15 3.66
C ILE A 133 -7.76 0.98 2.68
N THR A 134 -7.58 0.69 1.39
CA THR A 134 -7.26 1.71 0.37
C THR A 134 -8.32 2.82 0.34
N LYS A 135 -9.60 2.46 0.35
CA LYS A 135 -10.72 3.41 0.38
C LYS A 135 -10.74 4.23 1.66
N SER A 136 -10.43 3.60 2.80
CA SER A 136 -10.34 4.27 4.10
C SER A 136 -9.23 5.30 4.10
N LEU A 137 -8.02 4.93 3.72
CA LEU A 137 -6.86 5.83 3.62
C LEU A 137 -7.13 7.00 2.66
N PHE A 138 -7.76 6.73 1.52
CA PHE A 138 -8.14 7.77 0.55
C PHE A 138 -9.11 8.79 1.14
N LYS A 139 -10.13 8.34 1.87
CA LYS A 139 -11.11 9.22 2.56
C LYS A 139 -10.44 10.10 3.61
N HIS A 140 -9.38 9.65 4.24
CA HIS A 140 -8.60 10.43 5.20
C HIS A 140 -7.62 11.40 4.52
N GLY A 141 -7.62 11.49 3.18
CA GLY A 141 -6.79 12.44 2.44
C GLY A 141 -5.29 12.13 2.46
N VAL A 142 -4.93 10.88 2.72
CA VAL A 142 -3.52 10.44 2.82
C VAL A 142 -2.81 10.53 1.48
N PHE A 143 -3.54 10.29 0.38
CA PHE A 143 -2.99 10.20 -0.96
C PHE A 143 -3.27 11.48 -1.77
N ALA A 144 -2.23 12.11 -2.29
CA ALA A 144 -2.35 13.18 -3.29
C ALA A 144 -2.49 12.58 -4.69
N ALA A 145 -3.59 11.86 -4.93
CA ALA A 145 -3.85 11.09 -6.14
C ALA A 145 -5.35 11.04 -6.44
N SER A 146 -5.73 10.63 -7.65
CA SER A 146 -7.11 10.20 -7.94
C SER A 146 -7.27 8.71 -7.60
N LEU A 147 -8.49 8.30 -7.25
CA LEU A 147 -8.83 6.89 -6.99
C LEU A 147 -9.81 6.40 -8.05
N GLU A 148 -9.54 5.22 -8.61
CA GLU A 148 -10.40 4.52 -9.56
C GLU A 148 -10.67 3.10 -9.03
N SER A 149 -11.94 2.77 -8.77
CA SER A 149 -12.33 1.47 -8.23
C SER A 149 -12.51 0.43 -9.32
N HIS A 150 -12.00 -0.76 -9.07
CA HIS A 150 -12.11 -1.96 -9.89
C HIS A 150 -12.61 -3.14 -9.05
N ASP A 151 -13.64 -2.93 -8.24
CA ASP A 151 -14.22 -3.95 -7.35
C ASP A 151 -14.79 -5.18 -8.08
N ASP A 152 -14.94 -5.10 -9.39
CA ASP A 152 -15.39 -6.17 -10.28
C ASP A 152 -14.25 -7.08 -10.78
N PHE A 153 -13.00 -6.72 -10.48
CA PHE A 153 -11.82 -7.46 -10.92
C PHE A 153 -10.89 -7.80 -9.75
N VAL A 154 -10.64 -9.08 -9.53
CA VAL A 154 -9.71 -9.55 -8.49
C VAL A 154 -8.28 -9.43 -9.01
N LEU A 155 -7.44 -8.69 -8.28
CA LEU A 155 -6.01 -8.56 -8.57
C LEU A 155 -5.25 -8.26 -7.27
N GLU A 156 -4.16 -8.98 -7.07
CA GLU A 156 -3.24 -8.79 -5.94
C GLU A 156 -1.99 -8.06 -6.44
N GLY A 157 -1.53 -7.04 -5.72
CA GLY A 157 -0.31 -6.32 -6.09
C GLY A 157 0.94 -7.19 -6.12
N GLY A 158 0.98 -8.24 -5.29
CA GLY A 158 2.06 -9.23 -5.27
C GLY A 158 2.11 -10.16 -6.47
N SER A 159 1.07 -10.17 -7.32
CA SER A 159 0.99 -11.03 -8.51
C SER A 159 1.42 -10.34 -9.81
N ILE A 160 1.83 -9.08 -9.75
CA ILE A 160 2.21 -8.30 -10.93
C ILE A 160 3.64 -7.75 -10.83
N GLU A 161 4.31 -7.69 -11.98
CA GLU A 161 5.62 -7.09 -12.16
C GLU A 161 5.60 -6.14 -13.36
N SER A 162 6.31 -5.02 -13.28
CA SER A 162 6.36 -4.02 -14.37
C SER A 162 7.79 -3.66 -14.71
N ASP A 163 8.07 -3.47 -16.01
CA ASP A 163 9.33 -2.90 -16.49
C ASP A 163 9.33 -1.36 -16.53
N GLY A 164 8.20 -0.73 -16.18
CA GLY A 164 8.01 0.72 -16.27
C GLY A 164 7.94 1.26 -17.70
N LYS A 165 7.95 0.39 -18.72
CA LYS A 165 7.99 0.74 -20.15
C LYS A 165 6.81 0.19 -20.95
N GLY A 166 5.76 -0.21 -20.23
CA GLY A 166 4.52 -0.71 -20.82
C GLY A 166 4.40 -2.23 -20.88
N THR A 167 5.35 -2.97 -20.27
CA THR A 167 5.23 -4.42 -20.11
C THR A 167 4.87 -4.75 -18.67
N VAL A 168 3.81 -5.53 -18.48
CA VAL A 168 3.39 -6.05 -17.18
C VAL A 168 3.36 -7.58 -17.26
N PHE A 169 3.93 -8.23 -16.26
CA PHE A 169 3.91 -9.68 -16.10
C PHE A 169 2.96 -10.05 -14.97
N THR A 170 2.20 -11.09 -15.16
CA THR A 170 1.32 -11.68 -14.15
C THR A 170 1.16 -13.17 -14.43
N THR A 171 0.49 -13.89 -13.52
CA THR A 171 0.16 -15.30 -13.73
C THR A 171 -1.24 -15.45 -14.31
N ALA A 172 -1.52 -16.57 -14.96
CA ALA A 172 -2.86 -16.85 -15.51
C ALA A 172 -3.91 -17.19 -14.42
N GLN A 173 -3.49 -17.26 -13.16
CA GLN A 173 -4.32 -17.66 -12.02
C GLN A 173 -4.63 -16.50 -11.06
N CYS A 174 -4.04 -15.34 -11.31
CA CYS A 174 -4.26 -14.11 -10.55
C CYS A 174 -4.98 -13.09 -11.40
#